data_6428224c9b1129ff734838b615c19abf
#
_entry.id   6428224c9b1129ff734838b615c19abf
#
_cell.length_a   1.000
_cell.length_b   1.000
_cell.length_c   1.000
_cell.angle_alpha   90.00
_cell.angle_beta   90.00
_cell.angle_gamma   90.00
#
_symmetry.space_group_name_H-M   'P 1'
#
loop_
_entity.id
_entity.type
_entity.pdbx_description
1 polymer ?
#
loop_
_entity_poly.entity_id
_entity_poly.type
_entity_poly.pdbx_seq_one_letter_code
_entity_poly.pdbx_strand_id
1 'polypeptide(L)'
;KKNLIIVGVVIALVAIAYFNQTGSSAVVSVNVEPAKIEEIKSSILASGTLIYKEQIELRSEVIGQVSEMLVEEGDQVSKDQVLMRLDPRTFNADVEQQQAYVRIQTIAIERQKQELKNITSKWERNKNLFERKMIGQDAFELVDNQYALARIDLRSREEALTQAQATLDKALERLEKTVFRSPIEGIATSVDIKLGETAISGTTNIAGSNLITVADPSSILVEVLVDEADIANIEINQSADVFAVAYPDQALKGTVQSIATSAKRSNYRQGLSFTVKILLEATADIDIRPGMSCRAEIFTNIKGDTIAVPIEAIVFEDVDNQSSGVDAEQDEDSISI
;
A
#
# COMPACT_ATOMS: atom_id res chain seq x y z
N LYS A 1 -71.21 -78.82 -1.72
CA LYS A 1 -70.17 -78.48 -2.75
C LYS A 1 -69.82 -77.00 -2.80
N LYS A 2 -70.75 -76.04 -2.52
CA LYS A 2 -70.45 -74.59 -2.52
C LYS A 2 -69.55 -74.15 -1.35
N ASN A 3 -69.70 -74.75 -0.17
CA ASN A 3 -68.87 -74.35 0.99
C ASN A 3 -67.43 -74.79 0.90
N LEU A 4 -67.12 -75.84 0.09
CA LEU A 4 -65.72 -76.33 -0.08
C LEU A 4 -64.94 -75.42 -0.99
N ILE A 5 -65.61 -74.76 -1.96
CA ILE A 5 -64.99 -73.84 -2.87
C ILE A 5 -64.65 -72.52 -2.19
N ILE A 6 -65.48 -72.06 -1.25
CA ILE A 6 -65.27 -70.80 -0.51
C ILE A 6 -64.09 -71.00 0.48
N VAL A 7 -63.93 -72.14 1.11
CA VAL A 7 -62.79 -72.43 1.98
C VAL A 7 -61.47 -72.51 1.16
N GLY A 8 -61.52 -73.06 -0.05
CA GLY A 8 -60.36 -73.09 -0.95
C GLY A 8 -59.90 -71.72 -1.39
N VAL A 9 -60.86 -70.83 -1.67
CA VAL A 9 -60.55 -69.42 -2.10
C VAL A 9 -59.97 -68.60 -0.93
N VAL A 10 -60.49 -68.83 0.31
CA VAL A 10 -59.99 -68.15 1.50
C VAL A 10 -58.53 -68.60 1.80
N ILE A 11 -58.27 -69.91 1.67
CA ILE A 11 -56.90 -70.45 1.90
C ILE A 11 -55.93 -69.91 0.81
N ALA A 12 -56.39 -69.83 -0.42
CA ALA A 12 -55.59 -69.25 -1.52
C ALA A 12 -55.28 -67.75 -1.29
N LEU A 13 -56.27 -66.97 -0.82
CA LEU A 13 -56.06 -65.55 -0.53
C LEU A 13 -55.13 -65.36 0.72
N VAL A 14 -55.20 -66.18 1.75
CA VAL A 14 -54.29 -66.13 2.88
C VAL A 14 -52.90 -66.55 2.46
N ALA A 15 -52.71 -67.55 1.60
CA ALA A 15 -51.42 -67.95 1.05
C ALA A 15 -50.79 -66.87 0.19
N ILE A 16 -51.57 -66.15 -0.63
CA ILE A 16 -51.07 -65.03 -1.44
C ILE A 16 -50.73 -63.87 -0.54
N ALA A 17 -51.49 -63.56 0.53
CA ALA A 17 -51.17 -62.48 1.47
C ALA A 17 -49.90 -62.84 2.29
N TYR A 18 -49.71 -64.08 2.64
CA TYR A 18 -48.48 -64.54 3.35
C TYR A 18 -47.25 -64.51 2.46
N PHE A 19 -47.39 -64.86 1.17
CA PHE A 19 -46.28 -64.81 0.22
C PHE A 19 -45.91 -63.38 -0.19
N ASN A 20 -46.85 -62.47 -0.16
CA ASN A 20 -46.60 -61.05 -0.48
C ASN A 20 -45.98 -60.30 0.72
N GLN A 21 -46.05 -60.83 1.93
CA GLN A 21 -45.51 -60.21 3.13
C GLN A 21 -44.04 -60.61 3.42
N THR A 22 -43.52 -61.63 2.71
CA THR A 22 -42.14 -62.15 2.92
C THR A 22 -41.12 -61.71 1.86
N GLY A 23 -41.40 -60.65 1.07
CA GLY A 23 -40.60 -60.33 -0.06
C GLY A 23 -40.20 -58.86 -0.27
N SER A 24 -39.98 -58.10 0.80
CA SER A 24 -39.41 -56.75 0.61
C SER A 24 -38.14 -56.60 1.44
N SER A 25 -37.12 -57.34 1.06
CA SER A 25 -35.76 -56.91 1.40
C SER A 25 -35.52 -55.65 0.61
N ALA A 26 -35.65 -54.48 1.24
CA ALA A 26 -35.18 -53.24 0.67
C ALA A 26 -33.67 -53.39 0.42
N VAL A 27 -33.32 -53.61 -0.82
CA VAL A 27 -31.93 -53.52 -1.25
C VAL A 27 -31.56 -52.03 -1.16
N VAL A 28 -30.94 -51.67 -0.07
CA VAL A 28 -30.33 -50.37 0.07
C VAL A 28 -29.15 -50.36 -0.92
N SER A 29 -29.28 -49.64 -2.01
CA SER A 29 -28.15 -49.43 -2.90
C SER A 29 -27.17 -48.47 -2.22
N VAL A 30 -26.09 -48.99 -1.74
CA VAL A 30 -24.98 -48.21 -1.16
C VAL A 30 -24.03 -47.85 -2.31
N ASN A 31 -23.79 -46.57 -2.51
CA ASN A 31 -22.70 -46.12 -3.31
C ASN A 31 -21.40 -46.39 -2.53
N VAL A 32 -20.53 -47.18 -3.13
CA VAL A 32 -19.21 -47.47 -2.54
C VAL A 32 -18.18 -46.67 -3.32
N GLU A 33 -17.58 -45.67 -2.68
CA GLU A 33 -16.41 -44.99 -3.22
C GLU A 33 -15.15 -45.43 -2.49
N PRO A 34 -14.05 -45.67 -3.19
CA PRO A 34 -12.80 -45.99 -2.54
C PRO A 34 -12.26 -44.77 -1.80
N ALA A 35 -11.77 -44.94 -0.58
CA ALA A 35 -11.02 -43.92 0.14
C ALA A 35 -9.80 -43.51 -0.70
N LYS A 36 -9.64 -42.25 -0.93
CA LYS A 36 -8.53 -41.68 -1.70
C LYS A 36 -7.54 -41.02 -0.77
N ILE A 37 -6.26 -41.14 -1.11
CA ILE A 37 -5.23 -40.35 -0.45
C ILE A 37 -5.20 -38.99 -1.13
N GLU A 38 -5.61 -37.95 -0.44
CA GLU A 38 -5.64 -36.58 -0.94
C GLU A 38 -4.98 -35.64 0.07
N GLU A 39 -4.38 -34.59 -0.43
CA GLU A 39 -3.83 -33.51 0.37
C GLU A 39 -4.99 -32.61 0.85
N ILE A 40 -5.26 -32.59 2.15
CA ILE A 40 -6.30 -31.74 2.71
C ILE A 40 -5.70 -30.37 3.02
N LYS A 41 -6.17 -29.36 2.30
CA LYS A 41 -5.79 -27.96 2.49
C LYS A 41 -6.92 -27.23 3.21
N SER A 42 -6.64 -26.75 4.42
CA SER A 42 -7.52 -25.79 5.06
C SER A 42 -7.25 -24.42 4.49
N SER A 43 -8.29 -23.72 4.05
CA SER A 43 -8.15 -22.39 3.46
C SER A 43 -9.09 -21.39 4.10
N ILE A 44 -8.68 -20.12 4.10
CA ILE A 44 -9.46 -18.96 4.49
C ILE A 44 -9.82 -18.19 3.24
N LEU A 45 -11.10 -17.91 3.07
CA LEU A 45 -11.63 -17.13 1.97
C LEU A 45 -11.70 -15.65 2.36
N ALA A 46 -11.02 -14.80 1.60
CA ALA A 46 -11.03 -13.37 1.79
C ALA A 46 -11.34 -12.63 0.47
N SER A 47 -12.08 -11.53 0.57
CA SER A 47 -12.38 -10.68 -0.58
C SER A 47 -11.50 -9.44 -0.55
N GLY A 48 -11.12 -8.95 -1.72
CA GLY A 48 -10.25 -7.80 -1.82
C GLY A 48 -10.19 -7.21 -3.23
N THR A 49 -9.14 -6.43 -3.46
CA THR A 49 -8.88 -5.75 -4.72
C THR A 49 -7.43 -5.94 -5.14
N LEU A 50 -7.21 -5.99 -6.43
CA LEU A 50 -5.89 -5.94 -7.03
C LEU A 50 -5.35 -4.51 -7.01
N ILE A 51 -4.11 -4.33 -6.59
CA ILE A 51 -3.43 -3.04 -6.56
C ILE A 51 -2.03 -3.17 -7.16
N TYR A 52 -1.47 -2.08 -7.63
CA TYR A 52 -0.04 -2.07 -7.96
C TYR A 52 0.79 -2.15 -6.69
N LYS A 53 1.90 -2.86 -6.74
CA LYS A 53 2.84 -2.93 -5.60
C LYS A 53 3.47 -1.57 -5.35
N GLU A 54 3.83 -0.88 -6.42
CA GLU A 54 4.41 0.46 -6.37
C GLU A 54 3.55 1.40 -7.20
N GLN A 55 2.95 2.38 -6.53
CA GLN A 55 2.10 3.40 -7.12
C GLN A 55 2.37 4.73 -6.44
N ILE A 56 2.60 5.76 -7.23
CA ILE A 56 2.91 7.10 -6.74
C ILE A 56 1.91 8.09 -7.34
N GLU A 57 1.23 8.81 -6.47
CA GLU A 57 0.35 9.91 -6.82
C GLU A 57 1.15 11.22 -6.85
N LEU A 58 1.28 11.81 -8.02
CA LEU A 58 1.88 13.13 -8.19
C LEU A 58 0.87 14.20 -7.85
N ARG A 59 1.14 14.94 -6.78
CA ARG A 59 0.29 16.03 -6.30
C ARG A 59 0.96 17.37 -6.48
N SER A 60 0.16 18.42 -6.73
CA SER A 60 0.71 19.76 -6.85
C SER A 60 1.14 20.32 -5.49
N GLU A 61 2.35 20.85 -5.46
CA GLU A 61 2.89 21.61 -4.32
C GLU A 61 2.81 23.11 -4.54
N VAL A 62 2.56 23.55 -5.79
CA VAL A 62 2.43 24.95 -6.17
C VAL A 62 1.10 25.19 -6.90
N ILE A 63 0.60 26.40 -6.86
CA ILE A 63 -0.62 26.78 -7.60
C ILE A 63 -0.22 27.32 -8.96
N GLY A 64 -0.78 26.74 -10.03
CA GLY A 64 -0.50 27.19 -11.39
C GLY A 64 -1.42 26.54 -12.42
N GLN A 65 -1.56 27.16 -13.57
CA GLN A 65 -2.33 26.63 -14.68
C GLN A 65 -1.49 25.63 -15.49
N VAL A 66 -2.07 24.51 -15.90
CA VAL A 66 -1.39 23.53 -16.77
C VAL A 66 -1.18 24.14 -18.15
N SER A 67 0.09 24.29 -18.55
CA SER A 67 0.49 24.83 -19.84
C SER A 67 0.80 23.75 -20.87
N GLU A 68 1.29 22.58 -20.43
CA GLU A 68 1.61 21.46 -21.31
C GLU A 68 1.24 20.15 -20.61
N MET A 69 0.66 19.21 -21.38
CA MET A 69 0.43 17.83 -20.99
C MET A 69 1.16 16.94 -22.00
N LEU A 70 2.08 16.11 -21.55
CA LEU A 70 2.97 15.30 -22.38
C LEU A 70 2.71 13.80 -22.26
N VAL A 71 1.70 13.42 -21.48
CA VAL A 71 1.34 12.02 -21.20
C VAL A 71 -0.18 11.88 -21.16
N GLU A 72 -0.67 10.75 -21.64
CA GLU A 72 -2.07 10.33 -21.54
C GLU A 72 -2.20 9.10 -20.63
N GLU A 73 -3.42 8.80 -20.21
CA GLU A 73 -3.71 7.61 -19.40
C GLU A 73 -3.40 6.34 -20.20
N GLY A 74 -2.59 5.46 -19.62
CA GLY A 74 -2.10 4.24 -20.24
C GLY A 74 -0.71 4.34 -20.88
N ASP A 75 -0.12 5.53 -20.97
CA ASP A 75 1.20 5.71 -21.55
C ASP A 75 2.31 5.13 -20.67
N GLN A 76 3.31 4.52 -21.30
CA GLN A 76 4.54 4.13 -20.63
C GLN A 76 5.42 5.34 -20.38
N VAL A 77 5.93 5.46 -19.17
CA VAL A 77 6.77 6.56 -18.74
C VAL A 77 8.09 6.04 -18.16
N SER A 78 9.19 6.71 -18.51
CA SER A 78 10.49 6.42 -17.90
C SER A 78 10.73 7.28 -16.67
N LYS A 79 11.61 6.82 -15.79
CA LYS A 79 12.03 7.61 -14.64
C LYS A 79 12.61 8.97 -15.10
N ASP A 80 12.28 10.04 -14.38
CA ASP A 80 12.65 11.45 -14.66
C ASP A 80 12.07 12.04 -15.97
N GLN A 81 11.23 11.29 -16.69
CA GLN A 81 10.50 11.82 -17.84
C GLN A 81 9.54 12.93 -17.41
N VAL A 82 9.50 14.04 -18.17
CA VAL A 82 8.55 15.13 -17.94
C VAL A 82 7.16 14.67 -18.37
N LEU A 83 6.20 14.76 -17.47
CA LEU A 83 4.81 14.35 -17.70
C LEU A 83 3.92 15.55 -18.02
N MET A 84 4.10 16.64 -17.28
CA MET A 84 3.36 17.88 -17.48
C MET A 84 4.13 19.09 -16.96
N ARG A 85 3.68 20.28 -17.38
CA ARG A 85 4.22 21.57 -16.92
C ARG A 85 3.11 22.54 -16.57
N LEU A 86 3.32 23.28 -15.51
CA LEU A 86 2.54 24.48 -15.22
C LEU A 86 3.12 25.69 -15.93
N ASP A 87 2.34 26.75 -16.07
CA ASP A 87 2.81 28.04 -16.64
C ASP A 87 3.90 28.65 -15.74
N PRO A 88 5.16 28.73 -16.23
CA PRO A 88 6.28 29.15 -15.41
C PRO A 88 6.45 30.68 -15.37
N ARG A 89 5.64 31.46 -16.08
CA ARG A 89 5.87 32.91 -16.28
C ARG A 89 5.97 33.69 -14.98
N THR A 90 5.07 33.47 -14.05
CA THR A 90 5.07 34.15 -12.74
C THR A 90 6.24 33.70 -11.86
N PHE A 91 6.60 32.42 -11.92
CA PHE A 91 7.74 31.88 -11.18
C PHE A 91 9.07 32.37 -11.72
N ASN A 92 9.22 32.46 -13.06
CA ASN A 92 10.40 33.04 -13.70
C ASN A 92 10.57 34.52 -13.31
N ALA A 93 9.48 35.28 -13.28
CA ALA A 93 9.54 36.68 -12.86
C ALA A 93 9.97 36.85 -11.38
N ASP A 94 9.50 35.94 -10.48
CA ASP A 94 9.95 35.93 -9.07
C ASP A 94 11.44 35.57 -8.97
N VAL A 95 11.90 34.56 -9.70
CA VAL A 95 13.33 34.20 -9.75
C VAL A 95 14.18 35.37 -10.23
N GLU A 96 13.79 36.05 -11.30
CA GLU A 96 14.51 37.21 -11.83
C GLU A 96 14.56 38.36 -10.80
N GLN A 97 13.48 38.61 -10.09
CA GLN A 97 13.42 39.61 -9.02
C GLN A 97 14.40 39.25 -7.88
N GLN A 98 14.41 38.00 -7.43
CA GLN A 98 15.31 37.57 -6.35
C GLN A 98 16.78 37.58 -6.81
N GLN A 99 17.07 37.22 -8.06
CA GLN A 99 18.41 37.36 -8.64
C GLN A 99 18.89 38.81 -8.65
N ALA A 100 18.00 39.73 -9.00
CA ALA A 100 18.33 41.16 -8.95
C ALA A 100 18.64 41.61 -7.50
N TYR A 101 17.89 41.10 -6.54
CA TYR A 101 18.13 41.41 -5.11
C TYR A 101 19.46 40.86 -4.61
N VAL A 102 19.85 39.64 -5.00
CA VAL A 102 21.18 39.08 -4.72
C VAL A 102 22.29 39.94 -5.32
N ARG A 103 22.14 40.40 -6.57
CA ARG A 103 23.11 41.32 -7.21
C ARG A 103 23.27 42.61 -6.41
N ILE A 104 22.19 43.20 -5.91
CA ILE A 104 22.24 44.43 -5.10
C ILE A 104 23.00 44.17 -3.79
N GLN A 105 22.78 43.05 -3.09
CA GLN A 105 23.52 42.73 -1.87
C GLN A 105 25.01 42.47 -2.15
N THR A 106 25.35 41.86 -3.28
CA THR A 106 26.73 41.66 -3.72
C THR A 106 27.46 42.99 -3.90
N ILE A 107 26.81 43.95 -4.57
CA ILE A 107 27.37 45.30 -4.76
C ILE A 107 27.53 46.03 -3.40
N ALA A 108 26.57 45.82 -2.47
CA ALA A 108 26.67 46.41 -1.14
C ALA A 108 27.87 45.87 -0.35
N ILE A 109 28.20 44.59 -0.50
CA ILE A 109 29.39 43.97 0.08
C ILE A 109 30.66 44.54 -0.53
N GLU A 110 30.73 44.67 -1.86
CA GLU A 110 31.88 45.26 -2.54
C GLU A 110 32.17 46.67 -2.05
N ARG A 111 31.15 47.51 -1.91
CA ARG A 111 31.25 48.85 -1.35
C ARG A 111 31.79 48.80 0.09
N GLN A 112 31.26 47.90 0.94
CA GLN A 112 31.65 47.80 2.36
C GLN A 112 33.08 47.25 2.48
N LYS A 113 33.52 46.34 1.61
CA LYS A 113 34.90 45.86 1.53
C LYS A 113 35.88 47.01 1.17
N GLN A 114 35.48 47.88 0.28
CA GLN A 114 36.31 49.06 -0.07
C GLN A 114 36.43 50.05 1.11
N GLU A 115 35.34 50.27 1.85
CA GLU A 115 35.34 51.11 3.04
C GLU A 115 36.19 50.50 4.14
N LEU A 116 36.05 49.21 4.41
CA LEU A 116 36.89 48.49 5.40
C LEU A 116 38.39 48.59 5.03
N LYS A 117 38.74 48.48 3.74
CA LYS A 117 40.11 48.64 3.27
C LYS A 117 40.68 50.03 3.60
N ASN A 118 39.90 51.10 3.41
CA ASN A 118 40.25 52.45 3.74
C ASN A 118 40.51 52.62 5.26
N ILE A 119 39.57 52.11 6.06
CA ILE A 119 39.68 52.16 7.54
C ILE A 119 40.83 51.32 8.02
N THR A 120 41.06 50.11 7.48
CA THR A 120 42.22 49.26 7.81
C THR A 120 43.53 50.00 7.59
N SER A 121 43.70 50.66 6.43
CA SER A 121 44.90 51.42 6.13
C SER A 121 45.12 52.59 7.13
N LYS A 122 44.02 53.24 7.56
CA LYS A 122 44.06 54.27 8.58
C LYS A 122 44.44 53.71 9.96
N TRP A 123 43.87 52.59 10.34
CA TRP A 123 44.09 51.87 11.59
C TRP A 123 45.58 51.43 11.67
N GLU A 124 46.12 50.79 10.63
CA GLU A 124 47.53 50.36 10.57
C GLU A 124 48.50 51.53 10.77
N ARG A 125 48.24 52.66 10.10
CA ARG A 125 49.07 53.86 10.31
C ARG A 125 49.00 54.37 11.74
N ASN A 126 47.84 54.47 12.36
CA ASN A 126 47.67 54.93 13.71
C ASN A 126 48.25 53.96 14.72
N LYS A 127 48.17 52.66 14.49
CA LYS A 127 48.80 51.62 15.31
C LYS A 127 50.30 51.79 15.34
N ASN A 128 50.95 51.99 14.17
CA ASN A 128 52.38 52.26 14.08
C ASN A 128 52.81 53.56 14.81
N LEU A 129 51.99 54.62 14.77
CA LEU A 129 52.25 55.87 15.48
C LEU A 129 52.09 55.71 17.00
N PHE A 130 51.10 54.94 17.44
CA PHE A 130 50.87 54.63 18.87
C PHE A 130 52.02 53.79 19.45
N GLU A 131 52.46 52.76 18.74
CA GLU A 131 53.61 51.92 19.14
C GLU A 131 54.89 52.76 19.31
N ARG A 132 55.05 53.81 18.50
CA ARG A 132 56.18 54.76 18.58
C ARG A 132 55.91 55.90 19.59
N LYS A 133 54.80 55.85 20.35
CA LYS A 133 54.38 56.84 21.34
C LYS A 133 54.18 58.24 20.72
N MET A 134 53.84 58.34 19.44
CA MET A 134 53.60 59.59 18.72
C MET A 134 52.16 60.11 18.84
N ILE A 135 51.22 59.27 19.24
CA ILE A 135 49.82 59.60 19.51
C ILE A 135 49.39 59.08 20.89
N GLY A 136 48.38 59.73 21.50
CA GLY A 136 47.81 59.32 22.77
C GLY A 136 46.87 58.09 22.64
N GLN A 137 46.56 57.45 23.77
CA GLN A 137 45.70 56.26 23.82
C GLN A 137 44.29 56.56 23.29
N ASP A 138 43.70 57.67 23.69
CA ASP A 138 42.32 58.06 23.26
C ASP A 138 42.21 58.16 21.73
N ALA A 139 43.27 58.71 21.05
CA ALA A 139 43.31 58.85 19.62
C ALA A 139 43.43 57.50 18.91
N PHE A 140 44.17 56.56 19.48
CA PHE A 140 44.26 55.20 18.94
C PHE A 140 42.93 54.41 19.15
N GLU A 141 42.35 54.45 20.35
CA GLU A 141 41.07 53.77 20.66
C GLU A 141 39.93 54.22 19.78
N LEU A 142 39.86 55.52 19.37
CA LEU A 142 38.88 56.00 18.44
C LEU A 142 38.98 55.29 17.10
N VAL A 143 40.19 55.12 16.55
CA VAL A 143 40.39 54.47 15.23
C VAL A 143 40.22 52.96 15.32
N ASP A 144 40.61 52.36 16.47
CA ASP A 144 40.42 50.94 16.72
C ASP A 144 38.92 50.60 16.79
N ASN A 145 38.11 51.40 17.49
CA ASN A 145 36.66 51.26 17.49
C ASN A 145 36.05 51.44 16.09
N GLN A 146 36.53 52.40 15.30
CA GLN A 146 36.06 52.57 13.90
C GLN A 146 36.36 51.34 13.05
N TYR A 147 37.57 50.74 13.20
CA TYR A 147 37.93 49.50 12.51
C TYR A 147 37.07 48.30 12.94
N ALA A 148 36.82 48.16 14.27
CA ALA A 148 35.98 47.10 14.79
C ALA A 148 34.55 47.21 14.25
N LEU A 149 33.98 48.40 14.23
CA LEU A 149 32.61 48.65 13.67
C LEU A 149 32.56 48.33 12.19
N ALA A 150 33.56 48.78 11.38
CA ALA A 150 33.55 48.48 9.94
C ALA A 150 33.66 47.01 9.64
N ARG A 151 34.31 46.21 10.47
CA ARG A 151 34.33 44.75 10.36
C ARG A 151 32.95 44.13 10.64
N ILE A 152 32.26 44.65 11.67
CA ILE A 152 30.92 44.20 12.02
C ILE A 152 29.93 44.53 10.89
N ASP A 153 30.05 45.74 10.33
CA ASP A 153 29.22 46.17 9.20
C ASP A 153 29.42 45.29 7.98
N LEU A 154 30.68 44.92 7.65
CA LEU A 154 30.94 43.98 6.55
C LEU A 154 30.26 42.63 6.80
N ARG A 155 30.42 42.07 8.00
CA ARG A 155 29.81 40.81 8.41
C ARG A 155 28.27 40.89 8.31
N SER A 156 27.66 42.01 8.74
CA SER A 156 26.22 42.22 8.60
C SER A 156 25.77 42.21 7.13
N ARG A 157 26.56 42.76 6.20
CA ARG A 157 26.27 42.70 4.77
C ARG A 157 26.43 41.30 4.18
N GLU A 158 27.42 40.55 4.66
CA GLU A 158 27.61 39.15 4.26
C GLU A 158 26.43 38.27 4.69
N GLU A 159 25.90 38.47 5.91
CA GLU A 159 24.69 37.78 6.38
C GLU A 159 23.44 38.17 5.56
N ALA A 160 23.33 39.47 5.18
CA ALA A 160 22.24 39.92 4.30
C ALA A 160 22.30 39.29 2.92
N LEU A 161 23.49 39.06 2.36
CA LEU A 161 23.66 38.30 1.12
C LEU A 161 23.23 36.85 1.27
N THR A 162 23.64 36.18 2.34
CA THR A 162 23.26 34.80 2.64
C THR A 162 21.73 34.67 2.72
N GLN A 163 21.05 35.63 3.37
CA GLN A 163 19.59 35.67 3.43
C GLN A 163 18.98 35.85 2.03
N ALA A 164 19.52 36.76 1.20
CA ALA A 164 19.07 36.99 -0.17
C ALA A 164 19.22 35.72 -1.04
N GLN A 165 20.35 35.02 -0.91
CA GLN A 165 20.60 33.74 -1.60
C GLN A 165 19.57 32.67 -1.19
N ALA A 166 19.31 32.49 0.11
CA ALA A 166 18.31 31.56 0.60
C ALA A 166 16.90 31.88 0.08
N THR A 167 16.58 33.17 -0.15
CA THR A 167 15.30 33.55 -0.76
C THR A 167 15.26 33.25 -2.26
N LEU A 168 16.37 33.43 -2.97
CA LEU A 168 16.50 33.03 -4.36
C LEU A 168 16.35 31.52 -4.52
N ASP A 169 17.00 30.73 -3.67
CA ASP A 169 16.91 29.26 -3.70
C ASP A 169 15.46 28.79 -3.53
N LYS A 170 14.70 29.42 -2.64
CA LYS A 170 13.26 29.15 -2.50
C LYS A 170 12.45 29.48 -3.75
N ALA A 171 12.81 30.53 -4.47
CA ALA A 171 12.14 30.90 -5.73
C ALA A 171 12.47 29.90 -6.83
N LEU A 172 13.72 29.44 -6.91
CA LEU A 172 14.16 28.39 -7.84
C LEU A 172 13.49 27.06 -7.56
N GLU A 173 13.38 26.66 -6.29
CA GLU A 173 12.66 25.45 -5.89
C GLU A 173 11.18 25.50 -6.31
N ARG A 174 10.50 26.65 -6.14
CA ARG A 174 9.12 26.79 -6.60
C ARG A 174 9.00 26.71 -8.12
N LEU A 175 9.97 27.26 -8.85
CA LEU A 175 10.01 27.14 -10.31
C LEU A 175 10.24 25.68 -10.73
N GLU A 176 11.13 24.95 -10.08
CA GLU A 176 11.34 23.52 -10.33
C GLU A 176 10.06 22.71 -10.11
N LYS A 177 9.28 23.02 -9.07
CA LYS A 177 7.99 22.38 -8.77
C LYS A 177 6.89 22.67 -9.82
N THR A 178 7.14 23.50 -10.83
CA THR A 178 6.23 23.66 -11.97
C THR A 178 6.39 22.56 -13.03
N VAL A 179 7.45 21.75 -12.96
CA VAL A 179 7.73 20.67 -13.91
C VAL A 179 7.55 19.33 -13.20
N PHE A 180 6.54 18.59 -13.60
CA PHE A 180 6.22 17.28 -13.01
C PHE A 180 6.94 16.19 -13.79
N ARG A 181 7.71 15.38 -13.07
CA ARG A 181 8.47 14.25 -13.62
C ARG A 181 8.05 12.96 -12.97
N SER A 182 8.16 11.87 -13.70
CA SER A 182 7.92 10.54 -13.12
C SER A 182 9.05 10.17 -12.16
N PRO A 183 8.74 9.80 -10.90
CA PRO A 183 9.74 9.33 -9.95
C PRO A 183 10.19 7.89 -10.20
N ILE A 184 9.38 7.11 -10.92
CA ILE A 184 9.62 5.69 -11.25
C ILE A 184 9.43 5.45 -12.75
N GLU A 185 9.93 4.34 -13.22
CA GLU A 185 9.54 3.77 -14.50
C GLU A 185 8.22 3.00 -14.35
N GLY A 186 7.30 3.15 -15.31
CA GLY A 186 6.00 2.48 -15.21
C GLY A 186 4.99 2.99 -16.24
N ILE A 187 3.73 2.99 -15.83
CA ILE A 187 2.61 3.48 -16.65
C ILE A 187 1.85 4.59 -15.92
N ALA A 188 1.34 5.56 -16.66
CA ALA A 188 0.39 6.55 -16.15
C ALA A 188 -0.99 5.90 -16.00
N THR A 189 -1.41 5.63 -14.76
CA THR A 189 -2.68 4.91 -14.49
C THR A 189 -3.87 5.84 -14.42
N SER A 190 -3.68 7.11 -14.06
CA SER A 190 -4.69 8.16 -14.16
C SER A 190 -4.05 9.51 -14.46
N VAL A 191 -4.80 10.35 -15.18
CA VAL A 191 -4.48 11.76 -15.44
C VAL A 191 -5.69 12.57 -15.04
N ASP A 192 -5.67 13.09 -13.79
CA ASP A 192 -6.85 13.68 -13.15
C ASP A 192 -6.99 15.19 -13.42
N ILE A 193 -6.08 15.77 -14.21
CA ILE A 193 -6.09 17.20 -14.57
C ILE A 193 -5.96 17.37 -16.09
N LYS A 194 -6.53 18.45 -16.63
CA LYS A 194 -6.53 18.75 -18.05
C LYS A 194 -5.72 20.01 -18.39
N LEU A 195 -5.31 20.08 -19.64
CA LEU A 195 -4.67 21.29 -20.18
C LEU A 195 -5.54 22.52 -19.93
N GLY A 196 -4.95 23.58 -19.37
CA GLY A 196 -5.65 24.83 -19.05
C GLY A 196 -6.34 24.82 -17.68
N GLU A 197 -6.46 23.71 -16.97
CA GLU A 197 -6.94 23.67 -15.59
C GLU A 197 -5.91 24.20 -14.60
N THR A 198 -6.37 24.62 -13.43
CA THR A 198 -5.50 25.13 -12.37
C THR A 198 -5.23 24.02 -11.35
N ALA A 199 -3.97 23.65 -11.20
CA ALA A 199 -3.50 22.81 -10.11
C ALA A 199 -3.46 23.61 -8.82
N ILE A 200 -3.98 23.03 -7.73
CA ILE A 200 -4.06 23.64 -6.41
C ILE A 200 -3.12 22.89 -5.47
N SER A 201 -2.25 23.61 -4.77
CA SER A 201 -1.38 23.02 -3.75
C SER A 201 -2.16 22.59 -2.52
N GLY A 202 -1.73 21.48 -1.93
CA GLY A 202 -2.27 21.04 -0.64
C GLY A 202 -1.94 22.03 0.49
N THR A 203 -2.84 22.07 1.46
CA THR A 203 -2.64 22.75 2.75
C THR A 203 -2.71 21.72 3.87
N THR A 204 -2.45 22.13 5.12
CA THR A 204 -2.50 21.23 6.29
C THR A 204 -3.82 20.46 6.41
N ASN A 205 -4.93 21.03 5.92
CA ASN A 205 -6.28 20.46 6.06
C ASN A 205 -6.91 20.01 4.73
N ILE A 206 -6.29 20.33 3.61
CA ILE A 206 -6.83 20.01 2.26
C ILE A 206 -5.70 19.36 1.45
N ALA A 207 -5.94 18.16 0.97
CA ALA A 207 -5.01 17.51 0.03
C ALA A 207 -4.93 18.36 -1.25
N GLY A 208 -3.72 18.52 -1.80
CA GLY A 208 -3.54 19.14 -3.10
C GLY A 208 -4.22 18.36 -4.22
N SER A 209 -4.41 19.00 -5.37
CA SER A 209 -4.92 18.33 -6.56
C SER A 209 -4.06 17.12 -6.89
N ASN A 210 -4.66 15.94 -7.01
CA ASN A 210 -4.03 14.81 -7.65
C ASN A 210 -3.91 15.14 -9.14
N LEU A 211 -2.74 14.95 -9.70
CA LEU A 211 -2.46 15.34 -11.08
C LEU A 211 -2.35 14.12 -11.98
N ILE A 212 -1.42 13.25 -11.65
CA ILE A 212 -1.10 12.06 -12.41
C ILE A 212 -0.72 10.96 -11.41
N THR A 213 -1.20 9.76 -11.64
CA THR A 213 -0.77 8.59 -10.88
C THR A 213 0.09 7.71 -11.78
N VAL A 214 1.28 7.38 -11.32
CA VAL A 214 2.22 6.46 -12.02
C VAL A 214 2.38 5.20 -11.19
N ALA A 215 2.33 4.05 -11.85
CA ALA A 215 2.51 2.76 -11.19
C ALA A 215 3.44 1.84 -11.98
N ASP A 216 4.13 0.96 -11.26
CA ASP A 216 4.92 -0.11 -11.84
C ASP A 216 4.02 -1.31 -12.17
N PRO A 217 3.84 -1.67 -13.46
CA PRO A 217 3.00 -2.79 -13.86
C PRO A 217 3.64 -4.16 -13.62
N SER A 218 4.94 -4.22 -13.32
CA SER A 218 5.70 -5.48 -13.19
C SER A 218 5.29 -6.30 -11.97
N SER A 219 4.71 -5.67 -10.97
CA SER A 219 4.39 -6.30 -9.70
C SER A 219 2.99 -5.90 -9.22
N ILE A 220 2.12 -6.91 -9.09
CA ILE A 220 0.74 -6.72 -8.62
C ILE A 220 0.61 -7.34 -7.24
N LEU A 221 -0.01 -6.59 -6.34
CA LEU A 221 -0.43 -7.05 -5.02
C LEU A 221 -1.95 -7.21 -4.98
N VAL A 222 -2.37 -8.12 -4.14
CA VAL A 222 -3.78 -8.26 -3.77
C VAL A 222 -3.94 -7.78 -2.34
N GLU A 223 -4.79 -6.82 -2.13
CA GLU A 223 -5.15 -6.36 -0.80
C GLU A 223 -6.50 -6.98 -0.42
N VAL A 224 -6.48 -7.96 0.49
CA VAL A 224 -7.68 -8.64 0.97
C VAL A 224 -7.98 -8.28 2.42
N LEU A 225 -9.27 -8.32 2.75
CA LEU A 225 -9.77 -8.09 4.11
C LEU A 225 -10.12 -9.44 4.72
N VAL A 226 -9.39 -9.81 5.76
CA VAL A 226 -9.57 -11.03 6.54
C VAL A 226 -10.27 -10.70 7.84
N ASP A 227 -11.22 -11.52 8.26
CA ASP A 227 -11.94 -11.35 9.51
C ASP A 227 -11.02 -11.57 10.73
N GLU A 228 -11.34 -10.92 11.85
CA GLU A 228 -10.61 -11.06 13.12
C GLU A 228 -10.54 -12.51 13.61
N ALA A 229 -11.58 -13.32 13.36
CA ALA A 229 -11.62 -14.72 13.77
C ALA A 229 -10.57 -15.59 13.04
N ASP A 230 -10.23 -15.23 11.79
CA ASP A 230 -9.39 -16.04 10.92
C ASP A 230 -7.94 -15.58 10.87
N ILE A 231 -7.66 -14.31 11.23
CA ILE A 231 -6.33 -13.72 11.10
C ILE A 231 -5.24 -14.43 11.89
N ALA A 232 -5.61 -15.06 13.03
CA ALA A 232 -4.68 -15.79 13.89
C ALA A 232 -4.04 -17.01 13.20
N ASN A 233 -4.68 -17.52 12.14
CA ASN A 233 -4.23 -18.69 11.39
C ASN A 233 -3.44 -18.32 10.13
N ILE A 234 -3.23 -17.02 9.87
CA ILE A 234 -2.49 -16.54 8.68
C ILE A 234 -1.08 -16.16 9.07
N GLU A 235 -0.13 -16.69 8.34
CA GLU A 235 1.30 -16.40 8.50
C GLU A 235 1.91 -15.84 7.21
N ILE A 236 3.02 -15.12 7.35
CA ILE A 236 3.78 -14.62 6.19
C ILE A 236 4.39 -15.81 5.43
N ASN A 237 4.43 -15.72 4.10
CA ASN A 237 4.87 -16.71 3.14
C ASN A 237 3.91 -17.91 2.94
N GLN A 238 2.70 -17.89 3.48
CA GLN A 238 1.68 -18.86 3.09
C GLN A 238 1.29 -18.68 1.63
N SER A 239 1.01 -19.78 0.95
CA SER A 239 0.52 -19.77 -0.43
C SER A 239 -0.95 -19.37 -0.47
N ALA A 240 -1.33 -18.70 -1.53
CA ALA A 240 -2.71 -18.30 -1.77
C ALA A 240 -3.05 -18.40 -3.25
N ASP A 241 -4.26 -18.84 -3.54
CA ASP A 241 -4.84 -18.80 -4.87
C ASP A 241 -5.82 -17.61 -4.95
N VAL A 242 -5.60 -16.74 -5.93
CA VAL A 242 -6.39 -15.53 -6.12
C VAL A 242 -7.19 -15.63 -7.41
N PHE A 243 -8.48 -15.39 -7.30
CA PHE A 243 -9.41 -15.41 -8.43
C PHE A 243 -9.94 -13.99 -8.65
N ALA A 244 -9.55 -13.38 -9.78
CA ALA A 244 -10.14 -12.11 -10.18
C ALA A 244 -11.59 -12.34 -10.62
N VAL A 245 -12.50 -11.42 -10.29
CA VAL A 245 -13.93 -11.57 -10.67
C VAL A 245 -14.11 -11.64 -12.18
N ALA A 246 -13.21 -11.00 -12.95
CA ALA A 246 -13.22 -11.06 -14.40
C ALA A 246 -12.76 -12.42 -14.98
N TYR A 247 -12.01 -13.21 -14.20
CA TYR A 247 -11.43 -14.50 -14.60
C TYR A 247 -11.65 -15.55 -13.49
N PRO A 248 -12.89 -15.99 -13.26
CA PRO A 248 -13.26 -16.83 -12.12
C PRO A 248 -12.64 -18.24 -12.17
N ASP A 249 -12.32 -18.74 -13.33
CA ASP A 249 -11.80 -20.10 -13.55
C ASP A 249 -10.25 -20.16 -13.57
N GLN A 250 -9.58 -19.01 -13.43
CA GLN A 250 -8.12 -18.93 -13.49
C GLN A 250 -7.57 -18.53 -12.13
N ALA A 251 -6.91 -19.46 -11.46
CA ALA A 251 -6.23 -19.20 -10.21
C ALA A 251 -4.88 -18.52 -10.45
N LEU A 252 -4.72 -17.33 -9.89
CA LEU A 252 -3.46 -16.61 -9.83
C LEU A 252 -2.74 -17.01 -8.54
N LYS A 253 -1.57 -17.60 -8.67
CA LYS A 253 -0.77 -18.00 -7.51
C LYS A 253 -0.11 -16.79 -6.88
N GLY A 254 -0.09 -16.78 -5.55
CA GLY A 254 0.55 -15.72 -4.80
C GLY A 254 1.01 -16.20 -3.43
N THR A 255 1.74 -15.34 -2.75
CA THR A 255 2.23 -15.59 -1.40
C THR A 255 1.89 -14.42 -0.50
N VAL A 256 1.52 -14.70 0.76
CA VAL A 256 1.26 -13.69 1.77
C VAL A 256 2.55 -12.92 2.06
N GLN A 257 2.58 -11.64 1.70
CA GLN A 257 3.74 -10.77 1.89
C GLN A 257 3.70 -10.06 3.23
N SER A 258 2.54 -9.56 3.63
CA SER A 258 2.40 -8.82 4.89
C SER A 258 0.98 -8.88 5.43
N ILE A 259 0.88 -8.78 6.75
CA ILE A 259 -0.37 -8.75 7.51
C ILE A 259 -0.39 -7.43 8.28
N ALA A 260 -1.48 -6.68 8.18
CA ALA A 260 -1.62 -5.43 8.92
C ALA A 260 -1.63 -5.67 10.43
N THR A 261 -0.92 -4.84 11.18
CA THR A 261 -0.85 -4.92 12.65
C THR A 261 -2.06 -4.30 13.34
N SER A 262 -2.91 -3.59 12.61
CA SER A 262 -4.11 -2.95 13.14
C SER A 262 -5.33 -3.29 12.32
N ALA A 263 -6.44 -3.56 13.01
CA ALA A 263 -7.72 -3.79 12.37
C ALA A 263 -8.32 -2.50 11.82
N LYS A 264 -8.99 -2.60 10.70
CA LYS A 264 -9.83 -1.56 10.12
C LYS A 264 -11.31 -1.95 10.30
N ARG A 265 -12.16 -0.99 10.69
CA ARG A 265 -13.59 -1.22 10.71
C ARG A 265 -14.12 -1.12 9.29
N SER A 266 -14.75 -2.16 8.80
CA SER A 266 -15.40 -2.13 7.49
C SER A 266 -16.67 -1.30 7.55
N ASN A 267 -16.85 -0.36 6.59
CA ASN A 267 -18.09 0.41 6.49
C ASN A 267 -19.30 -0.43 6.03
N TYR A 268 -19.06 -1.63 5.52
CA TYR A 268 -20.07 -2.51 4.93
C TYR A 268 -20.36 -3.78 5.75
N ARG A 269 -19.53 -4.11 6.76
CA ARG A 269 -19.73 -5.27 7.65
C ARG A 269 -19.56 -4.83 9.09
N GLN A 270 -20.43 -5.31 9.98
CA GLN A 270 -20.26 -5.16 11.43
C GLN A 270 -19.17 -6.11 11.90
N GLY A 271 -17.90 -5.68 11.83
CA GLY A 271 -16.76 -6.48 12.25
C GLY A 271 -15.45 -5.74 12.04
N LEU A 272 -14.42 -6.23 12.73
CA LEU A 272 -13.04 -5.80 12.53
C LEU A 272 -12.41 -6.71 11.48
N SER A 273 -11.71 -6.10 10.54
CA SER A 273 -10.99 -6.82 9.49
C SER A 273 -9.54 -6.37 9.44
N PHE A 274 -8.66 -7.29 9.17
CA PHE A 274 -7.24 -7.04 8.96
C PHE A 274 -6.92 -7.06 7.47
N THR A 275 -6.12 -6.11 7.04
CA THR A 275 -5.63 -6.07 5.65
C THR A 275 -4.47 -7.05 5.50
N VAL A 276 -4.60 -8.00 4.59
CA VAL A 276 -3.53 -8.93 4.21
C VAL A 276 -3.13 -8.62 2.77
N LYS A 277 -1.82 -8.48 2.53
CA LYS A 277 -1.28 -8.25 1.20
C LYS A 277 -0.64 -9.53 0.67
N ILE A 278 -1.07 -9.95 -0.49
CA ILE A 278 -0.60 -11.14 -1.20
C ILE A 278 0.13 -10.66 -2.45
N LEU A 279 1.38 -11.06 -2.61
CA LEU A 279 2.16 -10.81 -3.81
C LEU A 279 1.83 -11.89 -4.85
N LEU A 280 1.35 -11.47 -6.01
CA LEU A 280 1.11 -12.39 -7.12
C LEU A 280 2.42 -12.77 -7.80
N GLU A 281 2.54 -14.02 -8.19
CA GLU A 281 3.57 -14.47 -9.10
C GLU A 281 3.28 -13.93 -10.50
N ALA A 282 4.33 -13.54 -11.22
CA ALA A 282 4.19 -12.98 -12.57
C ALA A 282 3.49 -13.98 -13.49
N THR A 283 2.27 -13.68 -13.89
CA THR A 283 1.49 -14.49 -14.81
C THR A 283 1.46 -13.80 -16.17
N ALA A 284 2.16 -14.35 -17.15
CA ALA A 284 2.34 -13.74 -18.47
C ALA A 284 1.10 -13.72 -19.37
N ASP A 285 0.03 -14.45 -19.00
CA ASP A 285 -1.06 -14.77 -19.93
C ASP A 285 -2.39 -14.04 -19.66
N ILE A 286 -2.50 -13.22 -18.59
CA ILE A 286 -3.75 -12.60 -18.19
C ILE A 286 -3.59 -11.09 -18.07
N ASP A 287 -4.41 -10.32 -18.80
CA ASP A 287 -4.46 -8.85 -18.66
C ASP A 287 -5.18 -8.45 -17.36
N ILE A 288 -4.44 -8.48 -16.26
CA ILE A 288 -4.93 -8.14 -14.93
C ILE A 288 -4.81 -6.62 -14.76
N ARG A 289 -5.93 -5.98 -14.44
CA ARG A 289 -5.97 -4.55 -14.18
C ARG A 289 -6.16 -4.28 -12.69
N PRO A 290 -5.27 -3.55 -12.04
CA PRO A 290 -5.49 -3.05 -10.68
C PRO A 290 -6.82 -2.28 -10.58
N GLY A 291 -7.44 -2.40 -9.40
CA GLY A 291 -8.82 -1.96 -9.19
C GLY A 291 -9.87 -3.07 -9.39
N MET A 292 -9.53 -4.18 -10.04
CA MET A 292 -10.44 -5.33 -10.13
C MET A 292 -10.66 -5.95 -8.75
N SER A 293 -11.90 -6.31 -8.47
CA SER A 293 -12.24 -7.11 -7.28
C SER A 293 -11.77 -8.54 -7.45
N CYS A 294 -11.36 -9.16 -6.36
CA CYS A 294 -10.89 -10.53 -6.33
C CYS A 294 -11.34 -11.26 -5.06
N ARG A 295 -11.27 -12.58 -5.13
CA ARG A 295 -11.38 -13.49 -3.99
C ARG A 295 -10.06 -14.21 -3.86
N ALA A 296 -9.50 -14.22 -2.66
CA ALA A 296 -8.30 -14.98 -2.33
C ALA A 296 -8.65 -16.15 -1.44
N GLU A 297 -8.04 -17.27 -1.70
CA GLU A 297 -8.07 -18.48 -0.90
C GLU A 297 -6.67 -18.68 -0.32
N ILE A 298 -6.51 -18.40 0.98
CA ILE A 298 -5.22 -18.46 1.67
C ILE A 298 -5.12 -19.81 2.37
N PHE A 299 -4.11 -20.60 2.06
CA PHE A 299 -3.92 -21.93 2.63
C PHE A 299 -3.21 -21.83 3.99
N THR A 300 -3.91 -22.24 5.05
CA THR A 300 -3.41 -22.09 6.43
C THR A 300 -2.73 -23.34 6.96
N ASN A 301 -3.24 -24.51 6.59
CA ASN A 301 -2.68 -25.79 7.04
C ASN A 301 -2.74 -26.79 5.89
N ILE A 302 -1.60 -27.31 5.53
CA ILE A 302 -1.49 -28.36 4.52
C ILE A 302 -1.17 -29.64 5.28
N LYS A 303 -2.19 -30.47 5.51
CA LYS A 303 -1.94 -31.85 5.97
C LYS A 303 -1.62 -32.67 4.75
N GLY A 304 -0.37 -33.16 4.70
CA GLY A 304 0.06 -34.07 3.63
C GLY A 304 -0.81 -35.32 3.55
N ASP A 305 -0.53 -36.16 2.58
CA ASP A 305 -1.25 -37.38 2.21
C ASP A 305 -2.08 -38.01 3.34
N THR A 306 -3.36 -37.65 3.39
CA THR A 306 -4.32 -38.13 4.40
C THR A 306 -5.42 -38.90 3.68
N ILE A 307 -5.90 -39.95 4.29
CA ILE A 307 -7.00 -40.71 3.73
C ILE A 307 -8.28 -39.87 3.84
N ALA A 308 -8.78 -39.42 2.72
CA ALA A 308 -10.03 -38.67 2.60
C ALA A 308 -11.19 -39.63 2.32
N VAL A 309 -12.29 -39.45 3.06
CA VAL A 309 -13.54 -40.14 2.80
C VAL A 309 -14.63 -39.08 2.55
N PRO A 310 -15.60 -39.34 1.64
CA PRO A 310 -16.71 -38.43 1.41
C PRO A 310 -17.50 -38.20 2.71
N ILE A 311 -17.91 -36.96 2.96
CA ILE A 311 -18.68 -36.62 4.17
C ILE A 311 -19.98 -37.40 4.29
N GLU A 312 -20.52 -37.85 3.17
CA GLU A 312 -21.73 -38.70 3.09
C GLU A 312 -21.49 -40.13 3.63
N ALA A 313 -20.24 -40.54 3.76
CA ALA A 313 -19.88 -41.85 4.33
C ALA A 313 -19.78 -41.83 5.86
N ILE A 314 -19.87 -40.64 6.49
CA ILE A 314 -19.81 -40.48 7.94
C ILE A 314 -21.23 -40.60 8.50
N VAL A 315 -21.53 -41.71 9.15
CA VAL A 315 -22.81 -41.89 9.87
C VAL A 315 -22.55 -41.63 11.35
N PHE A 316 -23.23 -40.64 11.94
CA PHE A 316 -23.24 -40.45 13.36
C PHE A 316 -24.26 -41.43 13.97
N GLU A 317 -23.79 -42.42 14.68
CA GLU A 317 -24.63 -43.30 15.47
C GLU A 317 -24.78 -42.70 16.88
N ASP A 318 -25.98 -42.25 17.22
CA ASP A 318 -26.27 -41.86 18.60
C ASP A 318 -26.20 -43.14 19.47
N VAL A 319 -25.15 -43.25 20.25
CA VAL A 319 -25.03 -44.30 21.26
C VAL A 319 -26.05 -43.97 22.34
N ASP A 320 -27.29 -44.42 22.16
CA ASP A 320 -28.30 -44.45 23.22
C ASP A 320 -27.74 -45.25 24.41
N ASN A 321 -27.56 -44.56 25.51
CA ASN A 321 -27.10 -45.01 26.79
C ASN A 321 -28.05 -46.08 27.33
N GLN A 322 -27.90 -47.34 26.98
CA GLN A 322 -28.43 -48.44 27.74
C GLN A 322 -27.46 -48.81 28.90
N SER A 323 -27.62 -48.05 29.97
CA SER A 323 -27.06 -48.37 31.24
C SER A 323 -27.70 -49.70 31.78
N SER A 324 -26.93 -50.75 31.78
CA SER A 324 -27.16 -51.88 32.72
C SER A 324 -25.80 -52.36 33.19
N GLY A 325 -25.57 -52.11 34.46
CA GLY A 325 -24.37 -52.28 35.21
C GLY A 325 -23.60 -53.56 35.01
N VAL A 326 -22.30 -53.36 35.01
CA VAL A 326 -21.33 -54.21 35.73
C VAL A 326 -20.06 -53.32 35.94
N ASP A 327 -19.64 -53.34 37.20
CA ASP A 327 -18.36 -52.82 37.67
C ASP A 327 -17.21 -53.39 36.86
N ALA A 328 -16.23 -52.56 36.50
CA ALA A 328 -14.81 -52.89 36.69
C ALA A 328 -13.89 -51.88 35.98
N GLU A 329 -12.99 -51.33 36.76
CA GLU A 329 -11.58 -51.02 36.50
C GLU A 329 -11.20 -50.08 35.37
N GLN A 330 -10.55 -49.07 35.82
CA GLN A 330 -9.64 -48.15 35.11
C GLN A 330 -8.73 -48.84 34.11
N ASP A 331 -8.74 -48.31 32.93
CA ASP A 331 -7.50 -48.16 32.16
C ASP A 331 -7.60 -46.89 31.33
N GLU A 332 -6.77 -45.94 31.69
CA GLU A 332 -6.40 -44.79 30.89
C GLU A 332 -5.64 -45.26 29.64
N ASP A 333 -5.76 -44.52 28.56
CA ASP A 333 -5.10 -44.58 27.27
C ASP A 333 -5.90 -45.22 26.14
N SER A 334 -6.62 -44.32 25.45
CA SER A 334 -6.51 -44.22 23.98
C SER A 334 -7.46 -43.18 23.45
N ILE A 335 -6.95 -41.97 23.29
CA ILE A 335 -7.46 -41.00 22.34
C ILE A 335 -7.05 -41.56 20.98
N SER A 336 -8.00 -41.90 20.15
CA SER A 336 -7.78 -42.08 18.71
C SER A 336 -9.00 -41.55 17.99
N ILE A 337 -8.73 -40.42 17.33
CA ILE A 337 -9.05 -39.93 15.99
C ILE A 337 -10.50 -40.00 15.57
#